data_0d7eaf63dd317fae81ec9ba316da6613
#
_entry.id   0d7eaf63dd317fae81ec9ba316da6613
#
_cell.length_a   1.000
_cell.length_b   1.000
_cell.length_c   1.000
_cell.angle_alpha   90.00
_cell.angle_beta   90.00
_cell.angle_gamma   90.00
#
_symmetry.space_group_name_H-M   'P 1'
#
loop_
_entity.id
_entity.type
_entity.pdbx_description
1 polymer ?
#
loop_
_entity_poly.entity_id
_entity_poly.type
_entity_poly.pdbx_seq_one_letter_code
_entity_poly.pdbx_strand_id
1 'polypeptide(L)'
;MNDLTTPEAINLERRIFLKASAVAGGGLLIGFHLPLTNRAGEAQAAAAEFVPNAWIRIDADDTVTLRVASSEMGQGVYTAIPMLLAEELECDWARIQVEMAPANKAYTNPLIGQQLTGGSTAVRAYWLPLRQAGATARDLLVRAAAQTWKVREDECRAEKGVVIHKKSRRRLRYGQLAARAATTTLA
;
A
#
# COMPACT_ATOMS: atom_id res chain seq x y z
N MET A 1 -20.97 9.71 -24.43
CA MET A 1 -19.65 10.19 -23.94
C MET A 1 -19.93 10.73 -22.56
N ASN A 2 -19.77 9.88 -21.53
CA ASN A 2 -19.95 10.30 -20.12
C ASN A 2 -18.58 10.58 -19.53
N ASP A 3 -18.42 11.79 -19.10
CA ASP A 3 -17.25 12.35 -18.46
C ASP A 3 -17.07 11.70 -17.07
N LEU A 4 -16.07 10.82 -16.92
CA LEU A 4 -15.76 10.09 -15.67
C LEU A 4 -14.66 10.78 -14.85
N THR A 5 -14.53 12.09 -14.95
CA THR A 5 -13.47 12.85 -14.26
C THR A 5 -14.02 13.84 -13.23
N THR A 6 -14.92 13.40 -12.33
CA THR A 6 -15.23 14.22 -11.15
C THR A 6 -14.32 13.82 -9.98
N PRO A 7 -13.75 14.81 -9.25
CA PRO A 7 -12.89 14.57 -8.09
C PRO A 7 -13.53 13.74 -6.96
N GLU A 8 -14.86 13.72 -6.89
CA GLU A 8 -15.61 12.93 -5.89
C GLU A 8 -15.59 11.43 -6.17
N ALA A 9 -15.64 11.01 -7.43
CA ALA A 9 -15.59 9.59 -7.80
C ALA A 9 -14.23 8.96 -7.44
N ILE A 10 -13.15 9.71 -7.62
CA ILE A 10 -11.80 9.29 -7.27
C ILE A 10 -11.63 9.13 -5.75
N ASN A 11 -12.28 9.95 -4.95
CA ASN A 11 -12.22 9.88 -3.48
C ASN A 11 -13.01 8.68 -2.91
N LEU A 12 -14.11 8.30 -3.51
CA LEU A 12 -14.93 7.16 -3.06
C LEU A 12 -14.21 5.83 -3.31
N GLU A 13 -13.59 5.67 -4.46
CA GLU A 13 -12.79 4.47 -4.78
C GLU A 13 -11.55 4.33 -3.90
N ARG A 14 -10.89 5.42 -3.52
CA ARG A 14 -9.78 5.43 -2.57
C ARG A 14 -10.19 4.95 -1.17
N ARG A 15 -11.38 5.30 -0.69
CA ARG A 15 -11.87 4.93 0.65
C ARG A 15 -12.23 3.45 0.80
N ILE A 16 -12.66 2.80 -0.26
CA ILE A 16 -13.05 1.38 -0.26
C ILE A 16 -11.82 0.47 -0.35
N PHE A 17 -10.72 1.00 -0.84
CA PHE A 17 -9.56 0.23 -1.30
C PHE A 17 -8.56 -0.16 -0.20
N LEU A 18 -8.45 0.61 0.89
CA LEU A 18 -7.39 0.44 1.88
C LEU A 18 -7.91 0.31 3.31
N LYS A 19 -7.49 -0.76 3.98
CA LYS A 19 -7.62 -0.92 5.43
C LYS A 19 -6.23 -1.02 6.03
N ALA A 20 -5.91 -0.10 6.94
CA ALA A 20 -4.70 -0.14 7.74
C ALA A 20 -5.03 -0.77 9.11
N SER A 21 -4.14 -1.59 9.63
CA SER A 21 -4.31 -2.27 10.93
C SER A 21 -3.00 -2.24 11.71
N ALA A 22 -3.11 -2.09 13.03
CA ALA A 22 -1.99 -2.26 13.94
C ALA A 22 -1.74 -3.75 14.20
N VAL A 23 -0.47 -4.14 14.23
CA VAL A 23 -0.05 -5.48 14.62
C VAL A 23 0.38 -5.47 16.09
N ALA A 24 0.11 -6.53 16.83
CA ALA A 24 0.71 -6.76 18.13
C ALA A 24 2.24 -6.79 17.96
N GLY A 25 2.94 -5.71 18.38
CA GLY A 25 4.38 -5.52 18.14
C GLY A 25 4.74 -4.19 17.47
N GLY A 26 3.76 -3.34 17.16
CA GLY A 26 3.97 -1.95 16.73
C GLY A 26 4.17 -1.75 15.22
N GLY A 27 3.82 -2.71 14.37
CA GLY A 27 3.89 -2.59 12.91
C GLY A 27 2.65 -2.00 12.26
N LEU A 28 2.78 -1.48 11.05
CA LEU A 28 1.70 -1.04 10.17
C LEU A 28 1.46 -2.12 9.11
N LEU A 29 0.23 -2.64 9.06
CA LEU A 29 -0.24 -3.51 7.99
C LEU A 29 -1.15 -2.73 7.04
N ILE A 30 -0.90 -2.83 5.75
CA ILE A 30 -1.74 -2.27 4.72
C ILE A 30 -2.22 -3.39 3.82
N GLY A 31 -3.53 -3.63 3.87
CA GLY A 31 -4.23 -4.51 2.94
C GLY A 31 -4.99 -3.66 1.92
N PHE A 32 -5.05 -4.09 0.69
CA PHE A 32 -5.90 -3.50 -0.31
C PHE A 32 -6.73 -4.57 -1.03
N HIS A 33 -7.92 -4.18 -1.43
CA HIS A 33 -8.81 -5.03 -2.20
C HIS A 33 -8.66 -4.69 -3.68
N LEU A 34 -8.29 -5.67 -4.49
CA LEU A 34 -8.26 -5.50 -5.94
C LEU A 34 -9.69 -5.72 -6.45
N PRO A 35 -10.35 -4.72 -7.05
CA PRO A 35 -11.65 -4.95 -7.66
C PRO A 35 -11.49 -5.91 -8.83
N LEU A 36 -12.08 -7.10 -8.71
CA LEU A 36 -12.22 -8.02 -9.83
C LEU A 36 -13.29 -7.42 -10.73
N THR A 37 -12.90 -6.88 -11.87
CA THR A 37 -13.85 -6.44 -12.90
C THR A 37 -14.44 -7.67 -13.57
N ASN A 38 -15.47 -8.26 -12.97
CA ASN A 38 -16.34 -9.17 -13.67
C ASN A 38 -17.13 -8.36 -14.69
N ARG A 39 -17.05 -8.73 -15.95
CA ARG A 39 -17.81 -8.20 -17.08
C ARG A 39 -19.31 -8.57 -17.03
N ALA A 40 -19.91 -8.57 -15.87
CA ALA A 40 -21.35 -8.72 -15.70
C ALA A 40 -21.74 -7.96 -14.44
N GLY A 41 -22.53 -6.91 -14.61
CA GLY A 41 -22.97 -6.05 -13.53
C GLY A 41 -23.59 -6.79 -12.36
N GLU A 42 -22.98 -6.58 -11.23
CA GLU A 42 -23.59 -6.51 -9.91
C GLU A 42 -22.45 -6.29 -8.91
N ALA A 43 -22.33 -5.04 -8.45
CA ALA A 43 -21.48 -4.71 -7.32
C ALA A 43 -22.13 -5.30 -6.06
N GLN A 44 -21.91 -6.57 -5.79
CA GLN A 44 -22.31 -7.18 -4.55
C GLN A 44 -21.25 -6.84 -3.52
N ALA A 45 -21.51 -5.81 -2.74
CA ALA A 45 -20.77 -5.48 -1.52
C ALA A 45 -21.04 -6.56 -0.48
N ALA A 46 -20.46 -7.74 -0.66
CA ALA A 46 -20.35 -8.70 0.43
C ALA A 46 -19.40 -8.09 1.47
N ALA A 47 -19.88 -7.95 2.70
CA ALA A 47 -19.05 -7.65 3.87
C ALA A 47 -18.00 -8.75 3.98
N ALA A 48 -16.87 -8.60 3.30
CA ALA A 48 -15.79 -9.54 3.36
C ALA A 48 -15.18 -9.46 4.76
N GLU A 49 -15.29 -10.55 5.48
CA GLU A 49 -14.56 -10.83 6.71
C GLU A 49 -13.09 -10.36 6.52
N PHE A 50 -12.64 -9.46 7.39
CA PHE A 50 -11.29 -8.90 7.32
C PHE A 50 -10.28 -9.99 7.65
N VAL A 51 -9.87 -10.73 6.65
CA VAL A 51 -8.63 -11.51 6.71
C VAL A 51 -7.50 -10.51 6.48
N PRO A 52 -6.54 -10.35 7.38
CA PRO A 52 -5.43 -9.42 7.21
C PRO A 52 -4.52 -9.89 6.08
N ASN A 53 -4.91 -9.59 4.87
CA ASN A 53 -4.13 -9.82 3.66
C ASN A 53 -3.19 -8.64 3.49
N ALA A 54 -2.19 -8.58 4.36
CA ALA A 54 -1.21 -7.51 4.28
C ALA A 54 -0.32 -7.74 3.07
N TRP A 55 -0.50 -6.92 2.06
CA TRP A 55 0.43 -6.81 0.93
C TRP A 55 1.71 -6.09 1.35
N ILE A 56 1.57 -5.15 2.30
CA ILE A 56 2.65 -4.31 2.79
C ILE A 56 2.66 -4.37 4.31
N ARG A 57 3.81 -4.64 4.89
CA ARG A 57 4.05 -4.52 6.33
C ARG A 57 5.24 -3.59 6.54
N ILE A 58 5.10 -2.65 7.46
CA ILE A 58 6.19 -1.79 7.93
C ILE A 58 6.42 -2.11 9.40
N ASP A 59 7.58 -2.64 9.71
CA ASP A 59 7.95 -3.06 11.06
C ASP A 59 8.63 -1.92 11.85
N ALA A 60 8.71 -2.06 13.17
CA ALA A 60 9.28 -1.04 14.05
C ALA A 60 10.78 -0.78 13.81
N ASP A 61 11.48 -1.70 13.16
CA ASP A 61 12.89 -1.59 12.77
C ASP A 61 13.11 -0.93 11.40
N ASP A 62 12.04 -0.40 10.78
CA ASP A 62 11.98 0.21 9.45
C ASP A 62 12.01 -0.79 8.28
N THR A 63 11.94 -2.08 8.54
CA THR A 63 11.80 -3.09 7.48
C THR A 63 10.45 -2.94 6.79
N VAL A 64 10.46 -2.88 5.46
CA VAL A 64 9.25 -2.85 4.63
C VAL A 64 9.13 -4.17 3.91
N THR A 65 8.20 -5.02 4.32
CA THR A 65 7.94 -6.30 3.69
C THR A 65 6.81 -6.17 2.67
N LEU A 66 7.07 -6.58 1.43
CA LEU A 66 6.08 -6.67 0.36
C LEU A 66 5.81 -8.13 0.01
N ARG A 67 4.54 -8.54 0.00
CA ARG A 67 4.11 -9.82 -0.53
C ARG A 67 3.83 -9.73 -2.02
N VAL A 68 4.52 -10.54 -2.80
CA VAL A 68 4.39 -10.62 -4.26
C VAL A 68 3.58 -11.86 -4.63
N ALA A 69 2.47 -11.65 -5.34
CA ALA A 69 1.55 -12.73 -5.73
C ALA A 69 2.03 -13.57 -6.93
N SER A 70 3.12 -13.17 -7.57
CA SER A 70 3.72 -13.85 -8.71
C SER A 70 5.02 -14.53 -8.30
N SER A 71 5.25 -15.76 -8.78
CA SER A 71 6.50 -16.47 -8.54
C SER A 71 7.66 -15.88 -9.32
N GLU A 72 8.83 -15.79 -8.72
CA GLU A 72 10.08 -15.48 -9.40
C GLU A 72 10.59 -16.73 -10.13
N MET A 73 10.88 -16.58 -11.40
CA MET A 73 11.38 -17.65 -12.28
C MET A 73 12.60 -17.16 -13.10
N GLY A 74 13.25 -16.08 -12.65
CA GLY A 74 14.31 -15.40 -13.37
C GLY A 74 13.83 -14.22 -14.24
N GLN A 75 12.52 -13.86 -14.20
CA GLN A 75 11.95 -12.75 -14.97
C GLN A 75 11.97 -11.41 -14.21
N GLY A 76 12.46 -11.37 -12.97
CA GLY A 76 12.72 -10.15 -12.23
C GLY A 76 11.50 -9.52 -11.52
N VAL A 77 10.42 -10.27 -11.27
CA VAL A 77 9.23 -9.73 -10.58
C VAL A 77 9.51 -9.36 -9.14
N TYR A 78 10.44 -10.04 -8.46
CA TYR A 78 10.86 -9.72 -7.09
C TYR A 78 11.70 -8.44 -7.00
N THR A 79 12.05 -7.85 -8.13
CA THR A 79 12.64 -6.51 -8.23
C THR A 79 11.61 -5.52 -8.75
N ALA A 80 10.99 -5.80 -9.89
CA ALA A 80 10.11 -4.85 -10.57
C ALA A 80 8.85 -4.49 -9.76
N ILE A 81 8.21 -5.46 -9.11
CA ILE A 81 6.99 -5.23 -8.32
C ILE A 81 7.28 -4.41 -7.06
N PRO A 82 8.30 -4.73 -6.25
CA PRO A 82 8.70 -3.88 -5.12
C PRO A 82 9.07 -2.44 -5.50
N MET A 83 9.68 -2.23 -6.66
CA MET A 83 10.02 -0.88 -7.12
C MET A 83 8.79 0.01 -7.30
N LEU A 84 7.65 -0.55 -7.77
CA LEU A 84 6.40 0.19 -7.93
C LEU A 84 5.89 0.75 -6.59
N LEU A 85 6.02 -0.05 -5.53
CA LEU A 85 5.67 0.36 -4.19
C LEU A 85 6.66 1.37 -3.62
N ALA A 86 7.96 1.05 -3.72
CA ALA A 86 9.03 1.80 -3.10
C ALA A 86 9.07 3.25 -3.57
N GLU A 87 8.84 3.47 -4.87
CA GLU A 87 8.80 4.79 -5.50
C GLU A 87 7.74 5.69 -4.86
N GLU A 88 6.53 5.18 -4.69
CA GLU A 88 5.43 5.95 -4.12
C GLU A 88 5.47 6.04 -2.59
N LEU A 89 6.00 5.02 -1.96
CA LEU A 89 6.15 4.99 -0.50
C LEU A 89 7.32 5.88 -0.03
N GLU A 90 8.26 6.21 -0.92
CA GLU A 90 9.48 6.96 -0.56
C GLU A 90 10.30 6.26 0.54
N CYS A 91 10.32 4.92 0.54
CA CYS A 91 11.07 4.15 1.52
C CYS A 91 12.53 3.93 1.09
N ASP A 92 13.37 3.51 2.03
CA ASP A 92 14.73 3.10 1.72
C ASP A 92 14.71 1.72 1.03
N TRP A 93 15.19 1.66 -0.21
CA TRP A 93 15.27 0.42 -0.98
C TRP A 93 16.03 -0.70 -0.26
N ALA A 94 17.07 -0.36 0.49
CA ALA A 94 17.87 -1.32 1.26
C ALA A 94 17.07 -1.97 2.42
N ARG A 95 15.92 -1.43 2.78
CA ARG A 95 15.03 -1.92 3.83
C ARG A 95 13.86 -2.76 3.30
N ILE A 96 13.76 -2.95 1.98
CA ILE A 96 12.69 -3.75 1.39
C ILE A 96 13.02 -5.24 1.50
N GLN A 97 12.06 -6.00 1.98
CA GLN A 97 12.03 -7.45 1.94
C GLN A 97 10.87 -7.93 1.07
N VAL A 98 11.09 -8.99 0.33
CA VAL A 98 10.09 -9.59 -0.56
C VAL A 98 9.73 -10.96 -0.03
N GLU A 99 8.43 -11.19 0.16
CA GLU A 99 7.87 -12.49 0.52
C GLU A 99 6.94 -12.96 -0.61
N MET A 100 6.97 -14.25 -0.92
CA MET A 100 5.97 -14.83 -1.79
C MET A 100 4.61 -14.84 -1.07
N ALA A 101 3.57 -14.38 -1.73
CA ALA A 101 2.23 -14.42 -1.17
C ALA A 101 1.73 -15.87 -1.11
N PRO A 102 1.08 -16.27 -0.01
CA PRO A 102 0.48 -17.60 0.09
C PRO A 102 -0.68 -17.76 -0.90
N ALA A 103 -1.06 -18.99 -1.19
CA ALA A 103 -2.23 -19.29 -2.02
C ALA A 103 -3.51 -18.78 -1.32
N ASN A 104 -4.03 -17.65 -1.78
CA ASN A 104 -5.24 -17.05 -1.20
C ASN A 104 -5.91 -16.14 -2.24
N LYS A 105 -7.25 -16.10 -2.22
CA LYS A 105 -8.06 -15.24 -3.11
C LYS A 105 -7.70 -13.75 -3.05
N ALA A 106 -7.17 -13.28 -1.93
CA ALA A 106 -6.72 -11.90 -1.78
C ALA A 106 -5.55 -11.52 -2.68
N TYR A 107 -4.80 -12.50 -3.16
CA TYR A 107 -3.66 -12.31 -4.05
C TYR A 107 -3.99 -12.68 -5.50
N THR A 108 -5.27 -12.74 -5.84
CA THR A 108 -5.75 -12.97 -7.20
C THR A 108 -5.23 -11.90 -8.14
N ASN A 109 -4.69 -12.30 -9.27
CA ASN A 109 -4.31 -11.39 -10.34
C ASN A 109 -5.61 -10.84 -11.00
N PRO A 110 -5.86 -9.52 -10.94
CA PRO A 110 -7.13 -8.94 -11.41
C PRO A 110 -7.34 -9.06 -12.91
N LEU A 111 -6.28 -9.28 -13.71
CA LEU A 111 -6.40 -9.45 -15.16
C LEU A 111 -6.79 -10.87 -15.57
N ILE A 112 -6.59 -11.85 -14.68
CA ILE A 112 -6.79 -13.28 -14.99
C ILE A 112 -7.89 -13.89 -14.12
N GLY A 113 -8.15 -13.35 -12.93
CA GLY A 113 -9.11 -13.91 -11.97
C GLY A 113 -8.58 -15.08 -11.12
N GLN A 114 -7.28 -15.35 -11.18
CA GLN A 114 -6.60 -16.40 -10.43
C GLN A 114 -5.23 -15.93 -9.94
N GLN A 115 -4.71 -16.51 -8.86
CA GLN A 115 -3.31 -16.30 -8.46
C GLN A 115 -2.43 -17.19 -9.32
N LEU A 116 -1.79 -16.59 -10.30
CA LEU A 116 -0.94 -17.32 -11.24
C LEU A 116 0.17 -16.42 -11.78
N THR A 117 1.27 -17.01 -12.21
CA THR A 117 2.37 -16.36 -12.89
C THR A 117 2.36 -16.76 -14.36
N GLY A 118 2.03 -15.81 -15.24
CA GLY A 118 1.95 -16.09 -16.68
C GLY A 118 1.35 -14.92 -17.47
N GLY A 119 1.37 -15.03 -18.79
CA GLY A 119 0.76 -14.06 -19.71
C GLY A 119 1.34 -12.64 -19.63
N SER A 120 2.55 -12.46 -19.10
CA SER A 120 3.19 -11.15 -18.86
C SER A 120 2.29 -10.18 -18.11
N THR A 121 1.52 -10.68 -17.14
CA THR A 121 0.52 -9.88 -16.43
C THR A 121 1.00 -9.34 -15.09
N ALA A 122 2.09 -9.86 -14.51
CA ALA A 122 2.50 -9.52 -13.15
C ALA A 122 2.66 -8.01 -12.93
N VAL A 123 3.52 -7.33 -13.70
CA VAL A 123 3.71 -5.88 -13.58
C VAL A 123 2.44 -5.12 -13.96
N ARG A 124 1.79 -5.50 -15.07
CA ARG A 124 0.58 -4.83 -15.57
C ARG A 124 -0.58 -4.88 -14.58
N ALA A 125 -0.79 -6.02 -13.92
CA ALA A 125 -1.86 -6.21 -12.96
C ALA A 125 -1.69 -5.36 -11.70
N TYR A 126 -0.45 -5.20 -11.25
CA TYR A 126 -0.15 -4.55 -9.97
C TYR A 126 0.42 -3.15 -10.09
N TRP A 127 0.62 -2.63 -11.32
CA TRP A 127 1.16 -1.29 -11.56
C TRP A 127 0.44 -0.20 -10.78
N LEU A 128 -0.85 -0.01 -11.05
CA LEU A 128 -1.63 1.04 -10.39
C LEU A 128 -1.94 0.70 -8.92
N PRO A 129 -2.39 -0.52 -8.56
CA PRO A 129 -2.69 -0.86 -7.18
C PRO A 129 -1.53 -0.67 -6.21
N LEU A 130 -0.32 -1.08 -6.57
CA LEU A 130 0.84 -0.95 -5.68
C LEU A 130 1.31 0.50 -5.55
N ARG A 131 1.25 1.27 -6.61
CA ARG A 131 1.56 2.70 -6.55
C ARG A 131 0.57 3.44 -5.65
N GLN A 132 -0.73 3.17 -5.80
CA GLN A 132 -1.75 3.73 -4.91
C GLN A 132 -1.53 3.31 -3.45
N ALA A 133 -1.21 2.04 -3.21
CA ALA A 133 -0.94 1.55 -1.86
C ALA A 133 0.30 2.22 -1.24
N GLY A 134 1.38 2.37 -2.00
CA GLY A 134 2.60 3.07 -1.57
C GLY A 134 2.34 4.54 -1.23
N ALA A 135 1.65 5.26 -2.10
CA ALA A 135 1.29 6.66 -1.88
C ALA A 135 0.40 6.82 -0.64
N THR A 136 -0.61 5.96 -0.47
CA THR A 136 -1.49 6.02 0.71
C THR A 136 -0.75 5.70 1.99
N ALA A 137 0.15 4.71 1.98
CA ALA A 137 0.98 4.40 3.15
C ALA A 137 1.86 5.59 3.54
N ARG A 138 2.48 6.25 2.54
CA ARG A 138 3.24 7.47 2.76
C ARG A 138 2.40 8.59 3.38
N ASP A 139 1.20 8.82 2.85
CA ASP A 139 0.31 9.87 3.35
C ASP A 139 -0.12 9.60 4.80
N LEU A 140 -0.41 8.35 5.16
CA LEU A 140 -0.69 7.95 6.55
C LEU A 140 0.49 8.22 7.49
N LEU A 141 1.71 7.90 7.05
CA LEU A 141 2.94 8.13 7.84
C LEU A 141 3.23 9.63 7.99
N VAL A 142 3.07 10.42 6.94
CA VAL A 142 3.22 11.89 6.98
C VAL A 142 2.19 12.49 7.94
N ARG A 143 0.94 12.07 7.86
CA ARG A 143 -0.12 12.51 8.77
C ARG A 143 0.16 12.14 10.22
N ALA A 144 0.59 10.92 10.48
CA ALA A 144 0.98 10.47 11.81
C ALA A 144 2.12 11.31 12.41
N ALA A 145 3.11 11.67 11.61
CA ALA A 145 4.20 12.55 12.01
C ALA A 145 3.72 13.99 12.29
N ALA A 146 2.89 14.54 11.40
CA ALA A 146 2.32 15.88 11.55
C ALA A 146 1.48 15.99 12.84
N GLN A 147 0.65 14.99 13.13
CA GLN A 147 -0.10 14.90 14.38
C GLN A 147 0.80 14.81 15.60
N THR A 148 1.90 14.02 15.52
CA THR A 148 2.87 13.88 16.61
C THR A 148 3.56 15.21 16.91
N TRP A 149 3.86 15.99 15.89
CA TRP A 149 4.54 17.27 16.02
C TRP A 149 3.58 18.47 16.18
N LYS A 150 2.26 18.25 16.02
CA LYS A 150 1.22 19.29 16.01
C LYS A 150 1.50 20.38 14.97
N VAL A 151 1.80 19.95 13.76
CA VAL A 151 2.07 20.81 12.59
C VAL A 151 1.17 20.41 11.44
N ARG A 152 1.15 21.20 10.36
CA ARG A 152 0.38 20.87 9.15
C ARG A 152 1.09 19.77 8.34
N GLU A 153 0.31 18.94 7.65
CA GLU A 153 0.84 17.86 6.80
C GLU A 153 1.72 18.39 5.65
N ASP A 154 1.35 19.51 5.04
CA ASP A 154 2.09 20.13 3.95
C ASP A 154 3.47 20.71 4.37
N GLU A 155 3.70 20.87 5.68
CA GLU A 155 5.00 21.23 6.25
C GLU A 155 5.94 20.02 6.40
N CYS A 156 5.41 18.81 6.16
CA CYS A 156 6.15 17.55 6.24
C CYS A 156 6.45 17.00 4.85
N ARG A 157 7.46 16.15 4.75
CA ARG A 157 7.77 15.35 3.56
C ARG A 157 8.34 14.01 3.97
N ALA A 158 8.11 13.01 3.15
CA ALA A 158 8.78 11.71 3.26
C ALA A 158 10.06 11.73 2.43
N GLU A 159 11.06 10.99 2.86
CA GLU A 159 12.32 10.81 2.14
C GLU A 159 13.05 9.60 2.73
N LYS A 160 13.32 8.57 1.92
CA LYS A 160 14.11 7.37 2.30
C LYS A 160 13.67 6.75 3.65
N GLY A 161 12.37 6.52 3.81
CA GLY A 161 11.83 5.88 5.01
C GLY A 161 11.76 6.77 6.26
N VAL A 162 11.90 8.09 6.09
CA VAL A 162 11.86 9.07 7.17
C VAL A 162 10.90 10.20 6.82
N VAL A 163 10.04 10.59 7.75
CA VAL A 163 9.27 11.84 7.64
C VAL A 163 10.05 12.98 8.26
N ILE A 164 10.13 14.09 7.54
CA ILE A 164 10.91 15.28 7.92
C ILE A 164 9.98 16.49 7.96
N HIS A 165 9.97 17.23 9.07
CA HIS A 165 9.34 18.54 9.15
C HIS A 165 10.25 19.61 8.56
N LYS A 166 9.83 20.28 7.49
CA LYS A 166 10.66 21.18 6.65
C LYS A 166 11.28 22.32 7.44
N LYS A 167 10.51 22.94 8.35
CA LYS A 167 10.96 24.11 9.12
C LYS A 167 11.90 23.76 10.26
N SER A 168 11.50 22.80 11.14
CA SER A 168 12.29 22.48 12.34
C SER A 168 13.33 21.39 12.15
N ARG A 169 13.37 20.74 10.98
CA ARG A 169 14.25 19.61 10.65
C ARG A 169 14.06 18.39 11.56
N ARG A 170 12.99 18.33 12.37
CA ARG A 170 12.62 17.13 13.14
C ARG A 170 12.40 15.94 12.20
N ARG A 171 12.78 14.75 12.64
CA ARG A 171 12.73 13.53 11.83
C ARG A 171 12.10 12.41 12.64
N LEU A 172 11.27 11.58 12.00
CA LEU A 172 10.74 10.32 12.53
C LEU A 172 10.84 9.26 11.45
N ARG A 173 11.37 8.09 11.79
CA ARG A 173 11.46 6.94 10.89
C ARG A 173 10.10 6.28 10.75
N TYR A 174 9.89 5.57 9.66
CA TYR A 174 8.62 4.88 9.37
C TYR A 174 8.24 3.89 10.47
N GLY A 175 9.19 3.10 10.97
CA GLY A 175 8.95 2.16 12.06
C GLY A 175 8.47 2.84 13.36
N GLN A 176 8.95 4.05 13.65
CA GLN A 176 8.49 4.84 14.81
C GLN A 176 7.05 5.36 14.62
N LEU A 177 6.62 5.51 13.39
CA LEU A 177 5.29 6.03 13.03
C LEU A 177 4.27 4.93 12.76
N ALA A 178 4.71 3.70 12.51
CA ALA A 178 3.91 2.59 12.04
C ALA A 178 2.65 2.34 12.89
N ALA A 179 2.81 2.23 14.21
CA ALA A 179 1.69 2.00 15.13
C ALA A 179 0.68 3.17 15.12
N ARG A 180 1.15 4.41 15.03
CA ARG A 180 0.27 5.60 14.96
C ARG A 180 -0.42 5.69 13.60
N ALA A 181 0.31 5.45 12.51
CA ALA A 181 -0.24 5.45 11.15
C ALA A 181 -1.37 4.43 11.00
N ALA A 182 -1.27 3.27 11.64
CA ALA A 182 -2.29 2.22 11.63
C ALA A 182 -3.64 2.66 12.25
N THR A 183 -3.63 3.64 13.14
CA THR A 183 -4.84 4.21 13.77
C THR A 183 -5.29 5.52 13.12
N THR A 184 -4.53 6.03 12.16
CA THR A 184 -4.80 7.29 11.47
C THR A 184 -5.74 7.05 10.27
N THR A 185 -6.77 7.88 10.15
CA THR A 185 -7.71 7.82 9.02
C THR A 185 -7.35 8.88 7.99
N LEU A 186 -7.38 8.53 6.72
CA LEU A 186 -7.33 9.53 5.64
C LEU A 186 -8.69 10.23 5.54
N ALA A 187 -8.66 11.55 5.53
CA ALA A 187 -9.87 12.37 5.39
C ALA A 187 -10.39 12.34 3.96
#